data_eba7abad89616050ec8e01907bd6dfc7
#
_entry.id   eba7abad89616050ec8e01907bd6dfc7
#
_cell.length_a   1.000
_cell.length_b   1.000
_cell.length_c   1.000
_cell.angle_alpha   90.00
_cell.angle_beta   90.00
_cell.angle_gamma   90.00
#
_symmetry.space_group_name_H-M   'P 1'
#
loop_
_entity.id
_entity.type
_entity.pdbx_description
1 polymer ?
#
loop_
_entity_poly.entity_id
_entity_poly.type
_entity_poly.pdbx_seq_one_letter_code
_entity_poly.pdbx_strand_id
1 'polypeptide(L)'
;SLHIGHALTFTLQDIMTRYKRMDGYKTLWQPGLDHAGIATQNVVEKQLLAQGIKKEELGREKFVEKVWEWKEKSGGMIVHQMRKLGITPAWSRQRFTMDEGLRKAVKKAFVNLYDKGLIVQKNYMINWCTHDGALSDIEVEHKENKGKLYHLRYYFADKPSEFVVVAT
;
A
#
# COMPACT_ATOMS: atom_id res chain seq x y z
N SER A 1 -1.63 14.17 -6.67
CA SER A 1 -2.26 14.68 -7.90
C SER A 1 -2.27 13.60 -8.98
N LEU A 2 -3.24 13.67 -9.90
CA LEU A 2 -3.31 12.78 -11.04
C LEU A 2 -2.22 13.13 -12.07
N HIS A 3 -1.77 12.13 -12.81
CA HIS A 3 -0.86 12.28 -13.96
C HIS A 3 -1.52 11.78 -15.25
N ILE A 4 -0.85 11.93 -16.38
CA ILE A 4 -1.40 11.61 -17.71
C ILE A 4 -1.89 10.16 -17.83
N GLY A 5 -1.21 9.20 -17.17
CA GLY A 5 -1.65 7.81 -17.14
C GLY A 5 -3.02 7.62 -16.49
N HIS A 6 -3.31 8.33 -15.42
CA HIS A 6 -4.64 8.35 -14.81
C HIS A 6 -5.68 8.96 -15.77
N ALA A 7 -5.34 10.07 -16.45
CA ALA A 7 -6.23 10.69 -17.41
C ALA A 7 -6.58 9.72 -18.54
N LEU A 8 -5.60 9.00 -19.10
CA LEU A 8 -5.83 7.98 -20.13
C LEU A 8 -6.77 6.89 -19.64
N THR A 9 -6.49 6.30 -18.48
CA THR A 9 -7.29 5.23 -17.90
C THR A 9 -8.75 5.65 -17.69
N PHE A 10 -8.97 6.83 -17.10
CA PHE A 10 -10.32 7.34 -16.87
C PHE A 10 -11.04 7.69 -18.15
N THR A 11 -10.34 8.24 -19.14
CA THR A 11 -10.94 8.55 -20.46
C THR A 11 -11.41 7.29 -21.14
N LEU A 12 -10.63 6.22 -21.17
CA LEU A 12 -11.04 4.95 -21.77
C LEU A 12 -12.28 4.34 -21.07
N GLN A 13 -12.31 4.37 -19.75
CA GLN A 13 -13.48 3.91 -18.98
C GLN A 13 -14.71 4.77 -19.23
N ASP A 14 -14.54 6.09 -19.35
CA ASP A 14 -15.64 7.02 -19.60
C ASP A 14 -16.21 6.85 -21.01
N ILE A 15 -15.37 6.66 -22.03
CA ILE A 15 -15.80 6.37 -23.40
C ILE A 15 -16.70 5.12 -23.41
N MET A 16 -16.26 4.01 -22.82
CA MET A 16 -17.04 2.77 -22.76
C MET A 16 -18.38 2.98 -22.03
N THR A 17 -18.33 3.70 -20.91
CA THR A 17 -19.52 3.99 -20.10
C THR A 17 -20.53 4.86 -20.87
N ARG A 18 -20.09 5.92 -21.53
CA ARG A 18 -20.92 6.79 -22.36
C ARG A 18 -21.49 6.06 -23.55
N TYR A 19 -20.65 5.29 -24.27
CA TYR A 19 -21.07 4.48 -25.39
C TYR A 19 -22.23 3.55 -24.99
N LYS A 20 -22.08 2.81 -23.90
CA LYS A 20 -23.12 1.88 -23.45
C LYS A 20 -24.39 2.57 -22.96
N ARG A 21 -24.29 3.76 -22.36
CA ARG A 21 -25.46 4.57 -22.03
C ARG A 21 -26.24 5.01 -23.28
N MET A 22 -25.52 5.45 -24.31
CA MET A 22 -26.11 5.81 -25.59
C MET A 22 -26.74 4.64 -26.34
N ASP A 23 -26.18 3.43 -26.13
CA ASP A 23 -26.66 2.16 -26.65
C ASP A 23 -27.84 1.57 -25.82
N GLY A 24 -28.41 2.34 -24.90
CA GLY A 24 -29.58 1.98 -24.10
C GLY A 24 -29.32 1.12 -22.87
N TYR A 25 -28.06 0.84 -22.52
CA TYR A 25 -27.72 0.03 -21.36
C TYR A 25 -27.73 0.85 -20.06
N LYS A 26 -28.18 0.23 -18.96
CA LYS A 26 -28.01 0.75 -17.61
C LYS A 26 -26.57 0.47 -17.17
N THR A 27 -25.72 1.47 -17.14
CA THR A 27 -24.32 1.36 -16.76
C THR A 27 -24.06 1.96 -15.39
N LEU A 28 -23.27 1.28 -14.58
CA LEU A 28 -22.75 1.80 -13.31
C LEU A 28 -21.22 1.82 -13.38
N TRP A 29 -20.65 3.03 -13.30
CA TRP A 29 -19.23 3.22 -13.06
C TRP A 29 -19.03 3.74 -11.64
N GLN A 30 -18.64 2.84 -10.73
CA GLN A 30 -18.46 3.12 -9.32
C GLN A 30 -17.10 3.79 -9.06
N PRO A 31 -17.02 5.04 -8.61
CA PRO A 31 -15.75 5.67 -8.25
C PRO A 31 -15.33 5.28 -6.84
N GLY A 32 -14.03 5.20 -6.62
CA GLY A 32 -13.43 4.95 -5.31
C GLY A 32 -12.06 5.59 -5.17
N LEU A 33 -11.67 5.84 -3.93
CA LEU A 33 -10.34 6.32 -3.56
C LEU A 33 -9.65 5.29 -2.68
N ASP A 34 -8.41 4.99 -3.01
CA ASP A 34 -7.55 4.15 -2.18
C ASP A 34 -6.84 4.98 -1.10
N HIS A 35 -6.61 4.37 0.05
CA HIS A 35 -5.89 5.01 1.17
C HIS A 35 -4.36 5.01 0.99
N ALA A 36 -3.83 4.20 0.08
CA ALA A 36 -2.39 4.09 -0.28
C ALA A 36 -1.43 3.80 0.90
N GLY A 37 -1.93 3.39 2.07
CA GLY A 37 -1.19 2.86 3.22
C GLY A 37 0.11 3.59 3.57
N ILE A 38 1.23 2.89 3.49
CA ILE A 38 2.58 3.35 3.84
C ILE A 38 2.96 4.63 3.06
N ALA A 39 2.64 4.72 1.78
CA ALA A 39 2.98 5.90 0.97
C ALA A 39 2.31 7.18 1.50
N THR A 40 1.07 7.10 1.96
CA THR A 40 0.37 8.23 2.59
C THR A 40 1.03 8.61 3.92
N GLN A 41 1.38 7.63 4.76
CA GLN A 41 2.05 7.87 6.04
C GLN A 41 3.40 8.55 5.82
N ASN A 42 4.21 8.08 4.86
CA ASN A 42 5.50 8.67 4.53
C ASN A 42 5.40 10.13 4.07
N VAL A 43 4.36 10.48 3.31
CA VAL A 43 4.12 11.88 2.91
C VAL A 43 3.80 12.76 4.13
N VAL A 44 2.94 12.30 5.03
CA VAL A 44 2.57 13.03 6.25
C VAL A 44 3.76 13.16 7.18
N GLU A 45 4.55 12.09 7.36
CA GLU A 45 5.76 12.10 8.18
C GLU A 45 6.78 13.12 7.66
N LYS A 46 7.04 13.15 6.35
CA LYS A 46 7.92 14.17 5.74
C LYS A 46 7.43 15.59 5.98
N GLN A 47 6.12 15.83 5.95
CA GLN A 47 5.56 17.16 6.22
C GLN A 47 5.72 17.55 7.69
N LEU A 48 5.54 16.62 8.62
CA LEU A 48 5.77 16.85 10.06
C LEU A 48 7.24 17.12 10.35
N LEU A 49 8.15 16.34 9.77
CA LEU A 49 9.60 16.53 9.91
C LEU A 49 10.05 17.90 9.39
N ALA A 50 9.46 18.40 8.30
CA ALA A 50 9.73 19.76 7.81
C ALA A 50 9.27 20.85 8.78
N GLN A 51 8.38 20.54 9.73
CA GLN A 51 7.93 21.40 10.81
C GLN A 51 8.70 21.13 12.13
N GLY A 52 9.71 20.26 12.11
CA GLY A 52 10.48 19.87 13.29
C GLY A 52 9.77 18.89 14.23
N ILE A 53 8.71 18.26 13.77
CA ILE A 53 7.90 17.32 14.57
C ILE A 53 8.22 15.89 14.14
N LYS A 54 8.64 15.04 15.09
CA LYS A 54 8.82 13.61 14.85
C LYS A 54 7.54 12.85 15.16
N LYS A 55 7.24 11.83 14.36
CA LYS A 55 6.03 11.02 14.50
C LYS A 55 5.97 10.29 15.85
N GLU A 56 7.14 9.86 16.38
CA GLU A 56 7.27 9.20 17.67
C GLU A 56 6.88 10.12 18.84
N GLU A 57 7.24 11.43 18.73
CA GLU A 57 6.92 12.45 19.73
C GLU A 57 5.42 12.80 19.71
N LEU A 58 4.80 12.73 18.52
CA LEU A 58 3.38 13.04 18.34
C LEU A 58 2.48 11.96 18.94
N GLY A 59 2.91 10.70 18.86
CA GLY A 59 2.15 9.53 19.23
C GLY A 59 1.12 9.11 18.17
N ARG A 60 0.65 7.86 18.29
CA ARG A 60 -0.19 7.20 17.26
C ARG A 60 -1.48 7.96 16.94
N GLU A 61 -2.22 8.37 17.96
CA GLU A 61 -3.55 8.99 17.77
C GLU A 61 -3.46 10.29 16.99
N LYS A 62 -2.59 11.21 17.43
CA LYS A 62 -2.38 12.49 16.76
C LYS A 62 -1.77 12.32 15.35
N PHE A 63 -0.91 11.32 15.16
CA PHE A 63 -0.39 11.02 13.82
C PHE A 63 -1.51 10.55 12.88
N VAL A 64 -2.39 9.68 13.34
CA VAL A 64 -3.57 9.24 12.56
C VAL A 64 -4.49 10.41 12.23
N GLU A 65 -4.72 11.34 13.15
CA GLU A 65 -5.48 12.58 12.86
C GLU A 65 -4.83 13.37 11.70
N LYS A 66 -3.50 13.54 11.70
CA LYS A 66 -2.77 14.20 10.62
C LYS A 66 -2.88 13.47 9.28
N VAL A 67 -2.92 12.14 9.30
CA VAL A 67 -3.15 11.33 8.10
C VAL A 67 -4.57 11.55 7.57
N TRP A 68 -5.57 11.65 8.44
CA TRP A 68 -6.94 11.97 8.03
C TRP A 68 -7.08 13.39 7.46
N GLU A 69 -6.45 14.39 8.08
CA GLU A 69 -6.40 15.76 7.54
C GLU A 69 -5.79 15.79 6.11
N TRP A 70 -4.69 15.08 5.92
CA TRP A 70 -4.06 14.91 4.61
C TRP A 70 -4.99 14.24 3.61
N LYS A 71 -5.68 13.16 4.01
CA LYS A 71 -6.64 12.43 3.17
C LYS A 71 -7.77 13.35 2.69
N GLU A 72 -8.34 14.16 3.56
CA GLU A 72 -9.41 15.10 3.17
C GLU A 72 -8.90 16.10 2.12
N LYS A 73 -7.74 16.69 2.36
CA LYS A 73 -7.13 17.64 1.43
C LYS A 73 -6.77 17.01 0.07
N SER A 74 -6.09 15.88 0.10
CA SER A 74 -5.59 15.21 -1.11
C SER A 74 -6.72 14.54 -1.90
N GLY A 75 -7.64 13.86 -1.23
CA GLY A 75 -8.79 13.21 -1.86
C GLY A 75 -9.73 14.19 -2.53
N GLY A 76 -9.97 15.34 -1.91
CA GLY A 76 -10.75 16.43 -2.50
C GLY A 76 -10.13 16.96 -3.81
N MET A 77 -8.80 17.10 -3.85
CA MET A 77 -8.07 17.53 -5.05
C MET A 77 -8.21 16.51 -6.19
N ILE A 78 -8.03 15.20 -5.91
CA ILE A 78 -8.15 14.14 -6.92
C ILE A 78 -9.55 14.13 -7.53
N VAL A 79 -10.59 14.17 -6.72
CA VAL A 79 -11.99 14.22 -7.19
C VAL A 79 -12.24 15.47 -8.02
N HIS A 80 -11.72 16.62 -7.63
CA HIS A 80 -11.82 17.85 -8.41
C HIS A 80 -11.15 17.72 -9.77
N GLN A 81 -9.95 17.13 -9.84
CA GLN A 81 -9.25 16.88 -11.12
C GLN A 81 -10.03 15.90 -12.01
N MET A 82 -10.58 14.82 -11.45
CA MET A 82 -11.43 13.89 -12.19
C MET A 82 -12.68 14.57 -12.75
N ARG A 83 -13.32 15.46 -12.01
CA ARG A 83 -14.45 16.28 -12.50
C ARG A 83 -14.04 17.22 -13.62
N LYS A 84 -12.86 17.82 -13.55
CA LYS A 84 -12.30 18.66 -14.62
C LYS A 84 -12.02 17.90 -15.91
N LEU A 85 -11.69 16.61 -15.83
CA LEU A 85 -11.57 15.74 -17.02
C LEU A 85 -12.93 15.47 -17.68
N GLY A 86 -14.04 15.82 -17.05
CA GLY A 86 -15.39 15.62 -17.56
C GLY A 86 -15.88 14.18 -17.50
N ILE A 87 -15.21 13.30 -16.76
CA ILE A 87 -15.62 11.90 -16.61
C ILE A 87 -16.94 11.77 -15.83
N THR A 88 -17.69 10.71 -16.11
CA THR A 88 -19.09 10.54 -15.67
C THR A 88 -19.34 9.32 -14.75
N PRO A 89 -18.54 9.07 -13.72
CA PRO A 89 -18.83 8.03 -12.76
C PRO A 89 -20.04 8.39 -11.89
N ALA A 90 -20.55 7.44 -11.16
CA ALA A 90 -21.66 7.64 -10.20
C ALA A 90 -21.14 8.37 -8.93
N TRP A 91 -20.96 9.68 -9.01
CA TRP A 91 -20.37 10.50 -7.93
C TRP A 91 -21.09 10.35 -6.58
N SER A 92 -22.39 10.17 -6.56
CA SER A 92 -23.18 9.93 -5.33
C SER A 92 -22.85 8.59 -4.66
N ARG A 93 -22.15 7.69 -5.36
CA ARG A 93 -21.74 6.37 -4.88
C ARG A 93 -20.25 6.29 -4.59
N GLN A 94 -19.56 7.42 -4.53
CA GLN A 94 -18.12 7.45 -4.23
C GLN A 94 -17.83 6.72 -2.91
N ARG A 95 -16.80 5.85 -2.95
CA ARG A 95 -16.33 5.08 -1.79
C ARG A 95 -14.88 5.41 -1.48
N PHE A 96 -14.51 5.13 -0.24
CA PHE A 96 -13.12 5.18 0.22
C PHE A 96 -12.77 3.83 0.85
N THR A 97 -11.60 3.28 0.55
CA THR A 97 -11.21 1.92 0.97
C THR A 97 -11.26 1.70 2.49
N MET A 98 -11.16 2.76 3.29
CA MET A 98 -11.26 2.69 4.75
C MET A 98 -12.58 3.25 5.31
N ASP A 99 -13.62 3.44 4.49
CA ASP A 99 -14.92 3.84 5.00
C ASP A 99 -15.54 2.73 5.88
N GLU A 100 -16.51 3.10 6.70
CA GLU A 100 -17.11 2.17 7.68
C GLU A 100 -17.71 0.92 7.02
N GLY A 101 -18.41 1.09 5.88
CA GLY A 101 -19.02 -0.02 5.15
C GLY A 101 -18.00 -0.99 4.59
N LEU A 102 -16.93 -0.48 3.95
CA LEU A 102 -15.85 -1.33 3.43
C LEU A 102 -15.05 -1.99 4.56
N ARG A 103 -14.80 -1.30 5.66
CA ARG A 103 -14.17 -1.91 6.86
C ARG A 103 -14.98 -3.08 7.40
N LYS A 104 -16.32 -2.96 7.47
CA LYS A 104 -17.20 -4.08 7.86
C LYS A 104 -17.13 -5.23 6.86
N ALA A 105 -17.13 -4.94 5.56
CA ALA A 105 -17.03 -5.94 4.50
C ALA A 105 -15.71 -6.70 4.57
N VAL A 106 -14.57 -6.00 4.72
CA VAL A 106 -13.24 -6.61 4.86
C VAL A 106 -13.16 -7.52 6.08
N LYS A 107 -13.65 -7.07 7.24
CA LYS A 107 -13.70 -7.90 8.46
C LYS A 107 -14.53 -9.17 8.23
N LYS A 108 -15.71 -9.04 7.62
CA LYS A 108 -16.58 -10.19 7.33
C LYS A 108 -15.90 -11.16 6.36
N ALA A 109 -15.25 -10.65 5.31
CA ALA A 109 -14.51 -11.48 4.37
C ALA A 109 -13.37 -12.25 5.06
N PHE A 110 -12.59 -11.57 5.91
CA PHE A 110 -11.51 -12.18 6.69
C PHE A 110 -12.03 -13.32 7.58
N VAL A 111 -13.08 -13.07 8.36
CA VAL A 111 -13.68 -14.09 9.23
C VAL A 111 -14.18 -15.28 8.42
N ASN A 112 -14.90 -15.03 7.33
CA ASN A 112 -15.40 -16.12 6.45
C ASN A 112 -14.26 -16.98 5.87
N LEU A 113 -13.13 -16.36 5.52
CA LEU A 113 -11.97 -17.09 4.99
C LEU A 113 -11.26 -17.88 6.09
N TYR A 114 -11.19 -17.33 7.30
CA TYR A 114 -10.65 -18.02 8.47
C TYR A 114 -11.50 -19.24 8.83
N ASP A 115 -12.82 -19.09 8.92
CA ASP A 115 -13.75 -20.17 9.23
C ASP A 115 -13.72 -21.32 8.19
N LYS A 116 -13.37 -21.00 6.94
CA LYS A 116 -13.14 -21.97 5.86
C LYS A 116 -11.75 -22.60 5.89
N GLY A 117 -10.88 -22.25 6.83
CA GLY A 117 -9.50 -22.75 6.92
C GLY A 117 -8.57 -22.25 5.80
N LEU A 118 -8.96 -21.19 5.07
CA LEU A 118 -8.16 -20.60 3.98
C LEU A 118 -7.15 -19.57 4.46
N ILE A 119 -7.30 -19.05 5.67
CA ILE A 119 -6.37 -18.15 6.34
C ILE A 119 -5.85 -18.84 7.60
N VAL A 120 -4.53 -18.89 7.76
CA VAL A 120 -3.85 -19.46 8.91
C VAL A 120 -2.76 -18.53 9.43
N GLN A 121 -2.49 -18.58 10.73
CA GLN A 121 -1.36 -17.89 11.32
C GLN A 121 -0.19 -18.87 11.45
N LYS A 122 0.93 -18.59 10.80
CA LYS A 122 2.14 -19.40 10.83
C LYS A 122 3.39 -18.58 10.60
N ASN A 123 4.57 -19.14 10.93
CA ASN A 123 5.84 -18.54 10.56
C ASN A 123 6.01 -18.58 9.04
N TYR A 124 6.39 -17.45 8.46
CA TYR A 124 6.60 -17.28 7.04
C TYR A 124 7.75 -16.31 6.78
N MET A 125 8.50 -16.54 5.69
CA MET A 125 9.53 -15.58 5.24
C MET A 125 8.85 -14.38 4.62
N ILE A 126 9.19 -13.18 5.08
CA ILE A 126 8.65 -11.91 4.61
C ILE A 126 9.75 -10.94 4.23
N ASN A 127 9.45 -10.01 3.34
CA ASN A 127 10.30 -8.85 3.10
C ASN A 127 10.12 -7.87 4.28
N TRP A 128 11.21 -7.44 4.86
CA TRP A 128 11.21 -6.55 6.01
C TRP A 128 12.12 -5.35 5.80
N CYS A 129 11.58 -4.14 5.95
CA CYS A 129 12.33 -2.90 6.03
C CYS A 129 12.40 -2.44 7.49
N THR A 130 13.58 -2.01 7.94
CA THR A 130 13.75 -1.50 9.32
C THR A 130 12.99 -0.22 9.60
N HIS A 131 12.60 0.53 8.57
CA HIS A 131 11.82 1.76 8.67
C HIS A 131 10.31 1.51 8.52
N ASP A 132 9.90 0.76 7.47
CA ASP A 132 8.50 0.59 7.10
C ASP A 132 7.86 -0.69 7.67
N GLY A 133 8.66 -1.64 8.15
CA GLY A 133 8.20 -2.94 8.63
C GLY A 133 8.01 -3.96 7.51
N ALA A 134 6.96 -4.77 7.56
CA ALA A 134 6.67 -5.78 6.55
C ALA A 134 6.25 -5.15 5.22
N LEU A 135 6.83 -5.63 4.12
CA LEU A 135 6.57 -5.17 2.76
C LEU A 135 6.00 -6.31 1.92
N SER A 136 5.16 -5.97 0.95
CA SER A 136 4.75 -6.89 -0.11
C SER A 136 5.83 -7.05 -1.18
N ASP A 137 5.78 -8.13 -1.97
CA ASP A 137 6.78 -8.39 -3.00
C ASP A 137 6.82 -7.29 -4.08
N ILE A 138 5.70 -6.62 -4.35
CA ILE A 138 5.62 -5.53 -5.32
C ILE A 138 6.24 -4.21 -4.84
N GLU A 139 6.51 -4.08 -3.54
CA GLU A 139 7.15 -2.91 -2.93
C GLU A 139 8.67 -3.06 -2.84
N VAL A 140 9.20 -4.24 -3.18
CA VAL A 140 10.63 -4.57 -3.09
C VAL A 140 11.31 -4.36 -4.44
N GLU A 141 12.33 -3.52 -4.45
CA GLU A 141 13.22 -3.35 -5.59
C GLU A 141 14.40 -4.33 -5.48
N HIS A 142 14.51 -5.24 -6.43
CA HIS A 142 15.61 -6.21 -6.48
C HIS A 142 16.82 -5.62 -7.19
N LYS A 143 17.98 -5.74 -6.56
CA LYS A 143 19.26 -5.31 -7.13
C LYS A 143 20.31 -6.40 -6.99
N GLU A 144 20.93 -6.78 -8.09
CA GLU A 144 22.04 -7.71 -8.07
C GLU A 144 23.31 -7.04 -7.53
N ASN A 145 23.88 -7.64 -6.50
CA ASN A 145 25.18 -7.22 -5.94
C ASN A 145 26.15 -8.40 -5.97
N LYS A 146 27.40 -8.15 -6.38
CA LYS A 146 28.46 -9.13 -6.27
C LYS A 146 28.91 -9.20 -4.82
N GLY A 147 28.49 -10.25 -4.12
CA GLY A 147 28.91 -10.57 -2.77
C GLY A 147 30.01 -11.62 -2.74
N LYS A 148 30.51 -11.91 -1.55
CA LYS A 148 31.47 -12.99 -1.28
C LYS A 148 30.95 -13.81 -0.11
N LEU A 149 31.09 -15.12 -0.20
CA LEU A 149 30.87 -16.01 0.93
C LEU A 149 32.25 -16.37 1.49
N TYR A 150 32.52 -16.02 2.74
CA TYR A 150 33.77 -16.26 3.39
C TYR A 150 33.74 -17.61 4.09
N HIS A 151 34.73 -18.45 3.86
CA HIS A 151 34.91 -19.75 4.50
C HIS A 151 36.03 -19.64 5.53
N LEU A 152 35.66 -19.62 6.83
CA LEU A 152 36.59 -19.53 7.93
C LEU A 152 36.86 -20.91 8.52
N ARG A 153 38.14 -21.28 8.69
CA ARG A 153 38.56 -22.56 9.31
C ARG A 153 38.82 -22.33 10.80
N TYR A 154 38.16 -23.10 11.61
CA TYR A 154 38.41 -23.17 13.06
C TYR A 154 38.99 -24.53 13.39
N TYR A 155 40.23 -24.55 13.93
CA TYR A 155 40.92 -25.77 14.33
C TYR A 155 40.57 -26.17 15.74
N PHE A 156 40.46 -27.45 16.01
CA PHE A 156 40.28 -27.95 17.37
C PHE A 156 41.56 -27.79 18.18
N ALA A 157 41.46 -27.36 19.44
CA ALA A 157 42.61 -27.13 20.31
C ALA A 157 43.36 -28.41 20.65
N ASP A 158 42.64 -29.51 20.79
CA ASP A 158 43.13 -30.87 21.12
C ASP A 158 43.51 -31.71 19.89
N LYS A 159 43.10 -31.26 18.69
CA LYS A 159 43.33 -31.95 17.43
C LYS A 159 43.68 -30.94 16.32
N PRO A 160 44.92 -30.45 16.29
CA PRO A 160 45.33 -29.37 15.37
C PRO A 160 45.25 -29.72 13.87
N SER A 161 45.12 -31.00 13.52
CA SER A 161 44.92 -31.45 12.13
C SER A 161 43.46 -31.47 11.67
N GLU A 162 42.51 -31.36 12.63
CA GLU A 162 41.05 -31.32 12.35
C GLU A 162 40.53 -29.89 12.46
N PHE A 163 39.59 -29.57 11.60
CA PHE A 163 38.93 -28.24 11.60
C PHE A 163 37.47 -28.32 11.18
N VAL A 164 36.69 -27.32 11.57
CA VAL A 164 35.37 -27.05 11.00
C VAL A 164 35.47 -25.83 10.12
N VAL A 165 34.63 -25.77 9.09
CA VAL A 165 34.50 -24.62 8.21
C VAL A 165 33.15 -23.94 8.52
N VAL A 166 33.20 -22.66 8.81
CA VAL A 166 32.02 -21.81 8.96
C VAL A 166 31.97 -20.90 7.74
N ALA A 167 30.85 -20.91 7.05
CA ALA A 167 30.61 -20.05 5.90
C ALA A 167 29.68 -18.88 6.34
N THR A 168 30.10 -17.64 6.01
CA THR A 168 29.36 -16.43 6.35
C THR A 168 29.51 -15.33 5.29
#